data_ffba3f17037945df19420ebcc4b1df7e
#
_entry.id   ffba3f17037945df19420ebcc4b1df7e
#
_cell.length_a   1.000
_cell.length_b   1.000
_cell.length_c   1.000
_cell.angle_alpha   90.00
_cell.angle_beta   90.00
_cell.angle_gamma   90.00
#
_symmetry.space_group_name_H-M   'P 1'
#
loop_
_entity.id
_entity.type
_entity.pdbx_description
1 polymer ?
#
loop_
_entity_poly.entity_id
_entity_poly.type
_entity_poly.pdbx_seq_one_letter_code
_entity_poly.pdbx_strand_id
1 'polypeptide(L)'
;MLVLGGRSEIGSAVASRLVEGGARTVVLAARPGADLTAECAALREAGAETVESVDFDADDLAAQGPFLEKVAADHGPLGVVVLAFGILGDQARAEADAAHAAAIVHTDYVAQVGVLTHAANLLRAQGSGSLVVFSSVAGVRVRRANYVYGSAKAGLDGFASGLADALHGSGVHLLLVRPGFVIGRMTEGMSPAPFSSMPDQVAAATVAALKRRRGAVWVPGVLRPVFFAMRLLPGAIWRRMPR
;
A
#
# COMPACT_ATOMS: atom_id res chain seq x y z
N MET A 1 0.88 14.30 7.06
CA MET A 1 0.94 12.86 6.65
C MET A 1 2.06 12.64 5.66
N LEU A 2 2.55 11.39 5.57
CA LEU A 2 3.54 10.97 4.58
C LEU A 2 2.91 9.92 3.65
N VAL A 3 3.06 10.09 2.32
CA VAL A 3 2.63 9.12 1.30
C VAL A 3 3.85 8.62 0.54
N LEU A 4 4.21 7.38 0.76
CA LEU A 4 5.28 6.68 0.05
C LEU A 4 4.70 6.03 -1.21
N GLY A 5 5.16 6.47 -2.37
CA GLY A 5 4.56 6.18 -3.66
C GLY A 5 3.62 7.31 -4.11
N GLY A 6 4.11 8.55 -4.12
CA GLY A 6 3.35 9.76 -4.45
C GLY A 6 2.63 9.73 -5.81
N ARG A 7 3.12 8.90 -6.76
CA ARG A 7 2.44 8.68 -8.06
C ARG A 7 1.32 7.63 -8.01
N SER A 8 1.10 6.98 -6.87
CA SER A 8 0.04 5.97 -6.76
C SER A 8 -1.34 6.63 -6.81
N GLU A 9 -2.18 6.23 -7.76
CA GLU A 9 -3.56 6.73 -7.87
C GLU A 9 -4.36 6.47 -6.59
N ILE A 10 -4.18 5.29 -5.98
CA ILE A 10 -4.81 4.97 -4.69
C ILE A 10 -4.23 5.85 -3.58
N GLY A 11 -2.89 6.01 -3.56
CA GLY A 11 -2.19 6.84 -2.57
C GLY A 11 -2.64 8.30 -2.62
N SER A 12 -2.70 8.88 -3.83
CA SER A 12 -3.17 10.24 -4.07
C SER A 12 -4.65 10.42 -3.67
N ALA A 13 -5.52 9.47 -4.04
CA ALA A 13 -6.93 9.53 -3.65
C ALA A 13 -7.14 9.41 -2.13
N VAL A 14 -6.33 8.59 -1.44
CA VAL A 14 -6.34 8.53 0.03
C VAL A 14 -5.87 9.83 0.64
N ALA A 15 -4.79 10.42 0.11
CA ALA A 15 -4.26 11.70 0.58
C ALA A 15 -5.29 12.83 0.45
N SER A 16 -5.94 12.96 -0.72
CA SER A 16 -6.99 13.97 -0.94
C SER A 16 -8.13 13.84 0.07
N ARG A 17 -8.62 12.61 0.30
CA ARG A 17 -9.70 12.38 1.29
C ARG A 17 -9.27 12.62 2.73
N LEU A 18 -7.99 12.43 3.07
CA LEU A 18 -7.46 12.77 4.38
C LEU A 18 -7.31 14.30 4.54
N VAL A 19 -6.96 15.01 3.46
CA VAL A 19 -6.94 16.50 3.43
C VAL A 19 -8.34 17.07 3.61
N GLU A 20 -9.34 16.57 2.88
CA GLU A 20 -10.76 16.91 3.09
C GLU A 20 -11.21 16.61 4.53
N GLY A 21 -10.62 15.61 5.16
CA GLY A 21 -10.84 15.23 6.56
C GLY A 21 -10.06 16.05 7.58
N GLY A 22 -9.29 17.09 7.15
CA GLY A 22 -8.59 18.04 8.01
C GLY A 22 -7.07 17.86 8.09
N ALA A 23 -6.44 16.97 7.30
CA ALA A 23 -4.98 16.92 7.21
C ALA A 23 -4.46 18.15 6.46
N ARG A 24 -3.51 18.87 7.04
CA ARG A 24 -3.01 20.14 6.49
C ARG A 24 -1.64 20.03 5.82
N THR A 25 -0.78 19.13 6.35
CA THR A 25 0.56 18.91 5.81
C THR A 25 0.64 17.54 5.15
N VAL A 26 1.08 17.53 3.88
CA VAL A 26 1.26 16.32 3.08
C VAL A 26 2.67 16.30 2.50
N VAL A 27 3.40 15.22 2.75
CA VAL A 27 4.67 14.91 2.09
C VAL A 27 4.41 13.76 1.12
N LEU A 28 4.62 14.00 -0.17
CA LEU A 28 4.56 12.98 -1.22
C LEU A 28 5.97 12.52 -1.55
N ALA A 29 6.26 11.26 -1.30
CA ALA A 29 7.56 10.67 -1.58
C ALA A 29 7.48 9.74 -2.79
N ALA A 30 8.37 9.93 -3.77
CA ALA A 30 8.46 9.12 -4.98
C ALA A 30 9.91 8.97 -5.43
N ARG A 31 10.16 8.03 -6.32
CA ARG A 31 11.51 7.81 -6.89
C ARG A 31 12.06 9.09 -7.51
N PRO A 32 13.38 9.30 -7.43
CA PRO A 32 14.04 10.47 -8.03
C PRO A 32 13.62 10.70 -9.48
N GLY A 33 13.37 11.95 -9.81
CA GLY A 33 12.90 12.36 -11.14
C GLY A 33 11.41 12.13 -11.44
N ALA A 34 10.63 11.68 -10.48
CA ALA A 34 9.18 11.59 -10.65
C ALA A 34 8.54 12.98 -10.64
N ASP A 35 7.76 13.30 -11.65
CA ASP A 35 6.94 14.51 -11.65
C ASP A 35 5.67 14.28 -10.80
N LEU A 36 5.53 15.06 -9.74
CA LEU A 36 4.39 15.07 -8.82
C LEU A 36 3.61 16.41 -8.85
N THR A 37 3.85 17.22 -9.87
CA THR A 37 3.24 18.57 -9.96
C THR A 37 1.71 18.51 -9.92
N ALA A 38 1.12 17.58 -10.66
CA ALA A 38 -0.33 17.41 -10.71
C ALA A 38 -0.91 16.91 -9.37
N GLU A 39 -0.26 15.94 -8.73
CA GLU A 39 -0.67 15.40 -7.44
C GLU A 39 -0.56 16.47 -6.34
N CYS A 40 0.52 17.25 -6.35
CA CYS A 40 0.69 18.37 -5.40
C CYS A 40 -0.38 19.46 -5.60
N ALA A 41 -0.70 19.81 -6.84
CA ALA A 41 -1.75 20.77 -7.15
C ALA A 41 -3.12 20.30 -6.64
N ALA A 42 -3.48 19.05 -6.94
CA ALA A 42 -4.74 18.48 -6.50
C ALA A 42 -4.89 18.44 -4.96
N LEU A 43 -3.81 18.18 -4.22
CA LEU A 43 -3.84 18.22 -2.77
C LEU A 43 -4.00 19.63 -2.20
N ARG A 44 -3.40 20.64 -2.84
CA ARG A 44 -3.62 22.04 -2.45
C ARG A 44 -5.06 22.48 -2.73
N GLU A 45 -5.62 22.09 -3.87
CA GLU A 45 -7.03 22.34 -4.21
C GLU A 45 -7.98 21.63 -3.23
N ALA A 46 -7.62 20.43 -2.74
CA ALA A 46 -8.37 19.73 -1.71
C ALA A 46 -8.29 20.39 -0.31
N GLY A 47 -7.43 21.40 -0.12
CA GLY A 47 -7.32 22.20 1.09
C GLY A 47 -6.07 21.91 1.96
N ALA A 48 -5.05 21.25 1.41
CA ALA A 48 -3.77 21.12 2.11
C ALA A 48 -3.02 22.49 2.14
N GLU A 49 -2.50 22.84 3.31
CA GLU A 49 -1.74 24.10 3.52
C GLU A 49 -0.29 23.94 3.08
N THR A 50 0.30 22.78 3.38
CA THR A 50 1.68 22.43 3.02
C THR A 50 1.66 21.14 2.21
N VAL A 51 2.18 21.19 0.98
CA VAL A 51 2.38 20.02 0.14
C VAL A 51 3.81 20.06 -0.40
N GLU A 52 4.60 19.05 -0.02
CA GLU A 52 5.96 18.88 -0.46
C GLU A 52 6.14 17.58 -1.21
N SER A 53 6.94 17.59 -2.27
CA SER A 53 7.40 16.40 -2.97
C SER A 53 8.87 16.16 -2.64
N VAL A 54 9.20 14.92 -2.28
CA VAL A 54 10.55 14.51 -1.89
C VAL A 54 10.97 13.25 -2.61
N ASP A 55 12.26 13.16 -2.92
CA ASP A 55 12.83 11.97 -3.52
C ASP A 55 12.95 10.84 -2.48
N PHE A 56 12.45 9.66 -2.85
CA PHE A 56 12.55 8.46 -2.04
C PHE A 56 12.56 7.21 -2.93
N ASP A 57 13.65 6.49 -2.89
CA ASP A 57 13.74 5.15 -3.47
C ASP A 57 13.49 4.11 -2.37
N ALA A 58 12.34 3.44 -2.45
CA ALA A 58 11.98 2.43 -1.47
C ALA A 58 12.90 1.19 -1.52
N ASP A 59 13.54 0.93 -2.67
CA ASP A 59 14.43 -0.21 -2.86
C ASP A 59 15.84 0.04 -2.27
N ASP A 60 16.19 1.28 -1.92
CA ASP A 60 17.37 1.60 -1.11
C ASP A 60 17.05 1.42 0.37
N LEU A 61 17.25 0.20 0.87
CA LEU A 61 16.93 -0.16 2.25
C LEU A 61 17.73 0.65 3.28
N ALA A 62 18.95 1.07 2.94
CA ALA A 62 19.81 1.84 3.85
C ALA A 62 19.31 3.29 4.03
N ALA A 63 18.70 3.86 3.00
CA ALA A 63 18.14 5.21 3.06
C ALA A 63 16.79 5.32 3.78
N GLN A 64 16.06 4.21 3.95
CA GLN A 64 14.69 4.24 4.49
C GLN A 64 14.57 4.86 5.89
N GLY A 65 15.42 4.43 6.83
CA GLY A 65 15.43 4.94 8.21
C GLY A 65 15.74 6.43 8.26
N PRO A 66 16.93 6.87 7.76
CA PRO A 66 17.29 8.29 7.69
C PRO A 66 16.26 9.17 7.00
N PHE A 67 15.63 8.68 5.93
CA PHE A 67 14.57 9.40 5.23
C PHE A 67 13.36 9.66 6.15
N LEU A 68 12.85 8.64 6.84
CA LEU A 68 11.69 8.78 7.72
C LEU A 68 11.98 9.69 8.91
N GLU A 69 13.19 9.60 9.49
CA GLU A 69 13.65 10.47 10.57
C GLU A 69 13.71 11.93 10.11
N LYS A 70 14.26 12.17 8.91
CA LYS A 70 14.34 13.51 8.32
C LYS A 70 12.93 14.09 8.09
N VAL A 71 12.01 13.35 7.49
CA VAL A 71 10.63 13.82 7.28
C VAL A 71 9.94 14.16 8.59
N ALA A 72 10.13 13.35 9.62
CA ALA A 72 9.56 13.63 10.93
C ALA A 72 10.20 14.87 11.61
N ALA A 73 11.49 15.09 11.43
CA ALA A 73 12.18 16.27 11.94
C ALA A 73 11.73 17.56 11.23
N ASP A 74 11.57 17.52 9.91
CA ASP A 74 11.23 18.69 9.10
C ASP A 74 9.74 19.10 9.22
N HIS A 75 8.83 18.12 9.36
CA HIS A 75 7.38 18.34 9.31
C HIS A 75 6.65 18.04 10.63
N GLY A 76 7.38 17.65 11.68
CA GLY A 76 6.81 17.30 12.98
C GLY A 76 6.17 15.91 13.00
N PRO A 77 5.36 15.62 14.04
CA PRO A 77 4.82 14.29 14.26
C PRO A 77 3.99 13.77 13.08
N LEU A 78 4.28 12.52 12.64
CA LEU A 78 3.56 11.88 11.54
C LEU A 78 2.24 11.27 12.03
N GLY A 79 1.10 11.87 11.67
CA GLY A 79 -0.22 11.33 12.02
C GLY A 79 -0.59 10.09 11.21
N VAL A 80 -0.24 10.08 9.92
CA VAL A 80 -0.51 8.93 9.01
C VAL A 80 0.67 8.72 8.08
N VAL A 81 1.13 7.48 7.93
CA VAL A 81 2.07 7.03 6.90
C VAL A 81 1.36 6.05 5.99
N VAL A 82 1.29 6.37 4.70
CA VAL A 82 0.62 5.57 3.67
C VAL A 82 1.67 4.91 2.78
N LEU A 83 1.74 3.57 2.79
CA LEU A 83 2.61 2.80 1.91
C LEU A 83 1.83 2.43 0.64
N ALA A 84 1.97 3.24 -0.40
CA ALA A 84 1.25 3.09 -1.66
C ALA A 84 2.15 2.73 -2.86
N PHE A 85 3.45 2.46 -2.62
CA PHE A 85 4.35 1.98 -3.66
C PHE A 85 4.25 0.47 -3.86
N GLY A 86 4.59 0.03 -5.06
CA GLY A 86 4.63 -1.38 -5.45
C GLY A 86 4.62 -1.50 -6.97
N ILE A 87 4.92 -2.69 -7.47
CA ILE A 87 4.92 -3.02 -8.89
C ILE A 87 4.17 -4.33 -9.13
N LEU A 88 3.39 -4.41 -10.20
CA LEU A 88 2.76 -5.67 -10.60
C LEU A 88 3.79 -6.59 -11.27
N GLY A 89 4.71 -6.01 -12.02
CA GLY A 89 5.66 -6.71 -12.86
C GLY A 89 4.98 -7.41 -14.05
N ASP A 90 5.80 -8.13 -14.80
CA ASP A 90 5.35 -9.01 -15.88
C ASP A 90 5.51 -10.47 -15.45
N GLN A 91 4.40 -11.17 -15.27
CA GLN A 91 4.40 -12.56 -14.81
C GLN A 91 5.07 -13.51 -15.83
N ALA A 92 4.85 -13.30 -17.14
CA ALA A 92 5.46 -14.15 -18.15
C ALA A 92 6.97 -14.00 -18.18
N ARG A 93 7.46 -12.76 -18.06
CA ARG A 93 8.89 -12.49 -17.90
C ARG A 93 9.44 -13.08 -16.59
N ALA A 94 8.73 -12.93 -15.48
CA ALA A 94 9.17 -13.45 -14.18
C ALA A 94 9.25 -14.99 -14.13
N GLU A 95 8.52 -15.69 -15.00
CA GLU A 95 8.62 -17.15 -15.15
C GLU A 95 9.97 -17.59 -15.77
N ALA A 96 10.62 -16.73 -16.55
CA ALA A 96 11.87 -17.02 -17.24
C ALA A 96 13.08 -16.25 -16.70
N ASP A 97 12.86 -15.14 -16.02
CA ASP A 97 13.88 -14.22 -15.52
C ASP A 97 13.82 -14.10 -14.00
N ALA A 98 14.70 -14.83 -13.31
CA ALA A 98 14.77 -14.83 -11.85
C ALA A 98 15.10 -13.45 -11.28
N ALA A 99 15.86 -12.62 -11.99
CA ALA A 99 16.17 -11.26 -11.53
C ALA A 99 14.92 -10.37 -11.56
N HIS A 100 14.09 -10.48 -12.61
CA HIS A 100 12.82 -9.80 -12.67
C HIS A 100 11.84 -10.26 -11.57
N ALA A 101 11.78 -11.58 -11.32
CA ALA A 101 10.97 -12.12 -10.22
C ALA A 101 11.45 -11.59 -8.85
N ALA A 102 12.75 -11.59 -8.62
CA ALA A 102 13.35 -11.08 -7.39
C ALA A 102 13.08 -9.57 -7.20
N ALA A 103 13.15 -8.76 -8.26
CA ALA A 103 12.84 -7.33 -8.20
C ALA A 103 11.40 -7.05 -7.76
N ILE A 104 10.42 -7.82 -8.25
CA ILE A 104 9.01 -7.71 -7.79
C ILE A 104 8.91 -8.02 -6.29
N VAL A 105 9.52 -9.11 -5.84
CA VAL A 105 9.50 -9.49 -4.43
C VAL A 105 10.23 -8.46 -3.57
N HIS A 106 11.34 -7.91 -4.06
CA HIS A 106 12.11 -6.88 -3.36
C HIS A 106 11.23 -5.65 -3.09
N THR A 107 10.69 -5.03 -4.14
CA THR A 107 9.86 -3.82 -4.01
C THR A 107 8.57 -4.06 -3.21
N ASP A 108 7.86 -5.16 -3.51
CA ASP A 108 6.51 -5.39 -2.97
C ASP A 108 6.49 -6.06 -1.59
N TYR A 109 7.64 -6.57 -1.13
CA TYR A 109 7.75 -7.20 0.17
C TYR A 109 8.96 -6.69 0.96
N VAL A 110 10.19 -6.91 0.50
CA VAL A 110 11.41 -6.61 1.27
C VAL A 110 11.49 -5.11 1.61
N ALA A 111 11.33 -4.24 0.63
CA ALA A 111 11.34 -2.79 0.82
C ALA A 111 10.21 -2.33 1.75
N GLN A 112 9.02 -2.92 1.63
CA GLN A 112 7.90 -2.58 2.49
C GLN A 112 8.09 -3.04 3.94
N VAL A 113 8.73 -4.20 4.17
CA VAL A 113 9.11 -4.66 5.51
C VAL A 113 10.07 -3.67 6.17
N GLY A 114 11.09 -3.23 5.45
CA GLY A 114 12.05 -2.22 5.97
C GLY A 114 11.36 -0.93 6.36
N VAL A 115 10.61 -0.32 5.44
CA VAL A 115 9.85 0.92 5.69
C VAL A 115 8.89 0.77 6.87
N LEU A 116 8.13 -0.33 6.92
CA LEU A 116 7.17 -0.57 8.01
C LEU A 116 7.87 -0.71 9.36
N THR A 117 9.03 -1.35 9.40
CA THR A 117 9.82 -1.50 10.62
C THR A 117 10.29 -0.14 11.14
N HIS A 118 10.89 0.69 10.27
CA HIS A 118 11.34 2.03 10.64
C HIS A 118 10.16 2.94 11.03
N ALA A 119 9.10 2.97 10.22
CA ALA A 119 7.92 3.79 10.51
C ALA A 119 7.21 3.37 11.81
N ALA A 120 7.10 2.06 12.08
CA ALA A 120 6.51 1.56 13.32
C ALA A 120 7.33 1.98 14.55
N ASN A 121 8.66 1.93 14.49
CA ASN A 121 9.53 2.35 15.59
C ASN A 121 9.44 3.87 15.82
N LEU A 122 9.43 4.66 14.74
CA LEU A 122 9.26 6.12 14.82
C LEU A 122 7.92 6.48 15.47
N LEU A 123 6.81 5.89 15.00
CA LEU A 123 5.49 6.16 15.54
C LEU A 123 5.31 5.64 16.98
N ARG A 124 5.98 4.52 17.35
CA ARG A 124 6.03 4.06 18.76
C ARG A 124 6.73 5.07 19.66
N ALA A 125 7.88 5.59 19.22
CA ALA A 125 8.59 6.62 19.96
C ALA A 125 7.76 7.91 20.09
N GLN A 126 6.94 8.23 19.08
CA GLN A 126 5.99 9.33 19.09
C GLN A 126 4.77 9.05 20.01
N GLY A 127 4.44 7.78 20.29
CA GLY A 127 3.29 7.35 21.09
C GLY A 127 1.95 7.41 20.36
N SER A 128 1.94 7.74 19.07
CA SER A 128 0.73 7.88 18.27
C SER A 128 1.01 7.79 16.78
N GLY A 129 -0.03 7.53 15.98
CA GLY A 129 0.03 7.54 14.53
C GLY A 129 -0.66 6.35 13.91
N SER A 130 -0.70 6.34 12.56
CA SER A 130 -1.32 5.26 11.81
C SER A 130 -0.48 4.87 10.61
N LEU A 131 -0.36 3.57 10.36
CA LEU A 131 0.22 2.97 9.18
C LEU A 131 -0.91 2.45 8.28
N VAL A 132 -0.89 2.79 6.99
CA VAL A 132 -1.83 2.26 5.99
C VAL A 132 -1.02 1.43 4.99
N VAL A 133 -1.33 0.15 4.91
CA VAL A 133 -0.59 -0.83 4.11
C VAL A 133 -1.50 -1.44 3.06
N PHE A 134 -1.11 -1.39 1.79
CA PHE A 134 -1.84 -2.02 0.70
C PHE A 134 -1.26 -3.40 0.37
N SER A 135 -1.94 -4.44 0.87
CA SER A 135 -1.80 -5.81 0.39
C SER A 135 -2.64 -6.00 -0.88
N SER A 136 -3.12 -7.18 -1.15
CA SER A 136 -4.03 -7.50 -2.25
C SER A 136 -4.75 -8.80 -1.95
N VAL A 137 -5.94 -8.99 -2.54
CA VAL A 137 -6.58 -10.31 -2.57
C VAL A 137 -5.71 -11.36 -3.26
N ALA A 138 -4.77 -10.96 -4.13
CA ALA A 138 -3.80 -11.85 -4.76
C ALA A 138 -2.90 -12.55 -3.75
N GLY A 139 -2.61 -11.92 -2.58
CA GLY A 139 -1.85 -12.51 -1.49
C GLY A 139 -2.66 -13.48 -0.63
N VAL A 140 -3.99 -13.41 -0.64
CA VAL A 140 -4.85 -14.28 0.19
C VAL A 140 -4.91 -15.70 -0.36
N ARG A 141 -5.03 -15.83 -1.68
CA ARG A 141 -4.94 -17.10 -2.40
C ARG A 141 -4.17 -16.87 -3.68
N VAL A 142 -2.90 -17.22 -3.68
CA VAL A 142 -1.98 -17.00 -4.82
C VAL A 142 -2.42 -17.83 -6.03
N ARG A 143 -2.46 -17.20 -7.21
CA ARG A 143 -2.83 -17.81 -8.49
C ARG A 143 -1.63 -17.90 -9.42
N ARG A 144 -1.61 -18.90 -10.31
CA ARG A 144 -0.53 -19.04 -11.30
C ARG A 144 -0.40 -17.84 -12.25
N ALA A 145 -1.49 -17.09 -12.46
CA ALA A 145 -1.52 -15.92 -13.32
C ALA A 145 -0.62 -14.75 -12.83
N ASN A 146 -0.33 -14.71 -11.53
CA ASN A 146 0.45 -13.63 -10.90
C ASN A 146 1.10 -14.12 -9.59
N TYR A 147 1.70 -15.32 -9.62
CA TYR A 147 2.19 -15.94 -8.38
C TYR A 147 3.39 -15.20 -7.78
N VAL A 148 4.20 -14.52 -8.57
CA VAL A 148 5.33 -13.74 -8.05
C VAL A 148 4.82 -12.55 -7.25
N TYR A 149 3.98 -11.72 -7.86
CA TYR A 149 3.30 -10.60 -7.17
C TYR A 149 2.46 -11.10 -5.99
N GLY A 150 1.67 -12.15 -6.21
CA GLY A 150 0.81 -12.73 -5.18
C GLY A 150 1.58 -13.25 -3.97
N SER A 151 2.76 -13.85 -4.18
CA SER A 151 3.62 -14.32 -3.09
C SER A 151 4.19 -13.16 -2.28
N ALA A 152 4.65 -12.08 -2.93
CA ALA A 152 5.10 -10.87 -2.26
C ALA A 152 3.99 -10.24 -1.41
N LYS A 153 2.77 -10.13 -1.97
CA LYS A 153 1.62 -9.60 -1.22
C LYS A 153 1.14 -10.53 -0.11
N ALA A 154 1.32 -11.87 -0.24
CA ALA A 154 1.06 -12.81 0.85
C ALA A 154 2.05 -12.63 2.02
N GLY A 155 3.34 -12.45 1.70
CA GLY A 155 4.36 -12.13 2.69
C GLY A 155 4.07 -10.83 3.42
N LEU A 156 3.77 -9.77 2.66
CA LEU A 156 3.40 -8.46 3.21
C LEU A 156 2.15 -8.53 4.10
N ASP A 157 1.14 -9.27 3.68
CA ASP A 157 -0.10 -9.46 4.45
C ASP A 157 0.18 -10.13 5.80
N GLY A 158 1.00 -11.18 5.81
CA GLY A 158 1.43 -11.85 7.03
C GLY A 158 2.27 -10.94 7.93
N PHE A 159 3.25 -10.24 7.37
CA PHE A 159 4.10 -9.31 8.11
C PHE A 159 3.27 -8.18 8.73
N ALA A 160 2.41 -7.51 7.96
CA ALA A 160 1.59 -6.41 8.43
C ALA A 160 0.58 -6.87 9.51
N SER A 161 0.04 -8.09 9.39
CA SER A 161 -0.83 -8.66 10.43
C SER A 161 -0.08 -8.86 11.74
N GLY A 162 1.11 -9.48 11.71
CA GLY A 162 1.94 -9.65 12.91
C GLY A 162 2.41 -8.33 13.50
N LEU A 163 2.77 -7.36 12.64
CA LEU A 163 3.14 -6.02 13.09
C LEU A 163 1.96 -5.30 13.77
N ALA A 164 0.73 -5.46 13.25
CA ALA A 164 -0.46 -4.88 13.87
C ALA A 164 -0.67 -5.41 15.30
N ASP A 165 -0.48 -6.72 15.51
CA ASP A 165 -0.55 -7.35 16.82
C ASP A 165 0.57 -6.82 17.75
N ALA A 166 1.79 -6.68 17.24
CA ALA A 166 2.93 -6.13 17.99
C ALA A 166 2.79 -4.65 18.33
N LEU A 167 1.96 -3.91 17.61
CA LEU A 167 1.64 -2.50 17.87
C LEU A 167 0.48 -2.32 18.87
N HIS A 168 -0.17 -3.41 19.29
CA HIS A 168 -1.29 -3.33 20.21
C HIS A 168 -0.88 -2.64 21.53
N GLY A 169 -1.67 -1.66 21.97
CA GLY A 169 -1.39 -0.88 23.19
C GLY A 169 -0.32 0.22 23.06
N SER A 170 0.39 0.33 21.92
CA SER A 170 1.45 1.33 21.72
C SER A 170 0.96 2.73 21.33
N GLY A 171 -0.35 2.93 21.13
CA GLY A 171 -0.91 4.16 20.54
C GLY A 171 -0.88 4.19 19.01
N VAL A 172 -0.09 3.32 18.37
CA VAL A 172 0.03 3.22 16.90
C VAL A 172 -1.02 2.26 16.34
N HIS A 173 -1.68 2.67 15.27
CA HIS A 173 -2.67 1.87 14.56
C HIS A 173 -2.14 1.41 13.20
N LEU A 174 -2.33 0.16 12.83
CA LEU A 174 -2.07 -0.33 11.49
C LEU A 174 -3.37 -0.77 10.82
N LEU A 175 -3.63 -0.21 9.62
CA LEU A 175 -4.73 -0.60 8.76
C LEU A 175 -4.18 -1.36 7.56
N LEU A 176 -4.56 -2.64 7.44
CA LEU A 176 -4.26 -3.48 6.30
C LEU A 176 -5.40 -3.44 5.28
N VAL A 177 -5.12 -2.92 4.09
CA VAL A 177 -6.08 -2.80 3.00
C VAL A 177 -5.87 -3.94 2.01
N ARG A 178 -6.93 -4.68 1.68
CA ARG A 178 -6.93 -5.79 0.71
C ARG A 178 -7.82 -5.45 -0.48
N PRO A 179 -7.33 -4.70 -1.46
CA PRO A 179 -8.08 -4.43 -2.68
C PRO A 179 -8.17 -5.68 -3.56
N GLY A 180 -9.26 -5.76 -4.34
CA GLY A 180 -9.34 -6.62 -5.51
C GLY A 180 -8.59 -6.01 -6.69
N PHE A 181 -9.10 -6.28 -7.90
CA PHE A 181 -8.61 -5.63 -9.11
C PHE A 181 -9.00 -4.15 -9.08
N VAL A 182 -8.02 -3.26 -9.19
CA VAL A 182 -8.24 -1.80 -9.25
C VAL A 182 -7.96 -1.32 -10.65
N ILE A 183 -8.95 -0.69 -11.28
CA ILE A 183 -8.84 -0.12 -12.62
C ILE A 183 -8.01 1.16 -12.52
N GLY A 184 -6.81 1.17 -13.08
CA GLY A 184 -5.86 2.28 -13.04
C GLY A 184 -4.58 1.95 -13.79
N ARG A 185 -3.58 2.81 -13.70
CA ARG A 185 -2.30 2.69 -14.44
C ARG A 185 -1.59 1.35 -14.24
N MET A 186 -1.61 0.80 -13.03
CA MET A 186 -0.95 -0.48 -12.73
C MET A 186 -1.58 -1.66 -13.48
N THR A 187 -2.85 -1.56 -13.85
CA THR A 187 -3.63 -2.59 -14.54
C THR A 187 -4.01 -2.19 -15.96
N GLU A 188 -3.38 -1.16 -16.51
CA GLU A 188 -3.61 -0.69 -17.86
C GLU A 188 -3.35 -1.83 -18.88
N GLY A 189 -4.25 -1.95 -19.86
CA GLY A 189 -4.21 -3.04 -20.85
C GLY A 189 -4.74 -4.39 -20.35
N MET A 190 -5.06 -4.54 -19.07
CA MET A 190 -5.65 -5.77 -18.52
C MET A 190 -7.19 -5.70 -18.55
N SER A 191 -7.84 -6.85 -18.80
CA SER A 191 -9.30 -6.94 -18.69
C SER A 191 -9.73 -6.86 -17.22
N PRO A 192 -10.70 -5.99 -16.87
CA PRO A 192 -11.21 -5.88 -15.52
C PRO A 192 -11.75 -7.22 -14.99
N ALA A 193 -11.38 -7.56 -13.76
CA ALA A 193 -11.89 -8.74 -13.07
C ALA A 193 -13.29 -8.47 -12.49
N PRO A 194 -14.09 -9.51 -12.20
CA PRO A 194 -15.30 -9.34 -11.42
C PRO A 194 -15.04 -8.61 -10.11
N PHE A 195 -15.94 -7.70 -9.74
CA PHE A 195 -15.81 -6.86 -8.55
C PHE A 195 -14.58 -5.92 -8.56
N SER A 196 -14.19 -5.43 -9.74
CA SER A 196 -13.18 -4.38 -9.85
C SER A 196 -13.61 -3.10 -9.12
N SER A 197 -12.66 -2.33 -8.66
CA SER A 197 -12.88 -1.04 -8.01
C SER A 197 -12.08 0.06 -8.71
N MET A 198 -12.53 1.30 -8.59
CA MET A 198 -11.76 2.48 -8.95
C MET A 198 -10.85 2.91 -7.77
N PRO A 199 -9.74 3.62 -8.01
CA PRO A 199 -8.87 4.14 -6.96
C PRO A 199 -9.62 4.90 -5.86
N ASP A 200 -10.58 5.73 -6.24
CA ASP A 200 -11.38 6.52 -5.31
C ASP A 200 -12.27 5.66 -4.39
N GLN A 201 -12.81 4.55 -4.89
CA GLN A 201 -13.58 3.60 -4.08
C GLN A 201 -12.69 2.91 -3.04
N VAL A 202 -11.44 2.58 -3.43
CA VAL A 202 -10.46 2.02 -2.49
C VAL A 202 -10.10 3.05 -1.44
N ALA A 203 -9.86 4.30 -1.84
CA ALA A 203 -9.53 5.41 -0.94
C ALA A 203 -10.67 5.69 0.05
N ALA A 204 -11.92 5.75 -0.42
CA ALA A 204 -13.09 5.96 0.44
C ALA A 204 -13.22 4.88 1.52
N ALA A 205 -13.09 3.61 1.13
CA ALA A 205 -13.14 2.48 2.07
C ALA A 205 -11.96 2.51 3.05
N THR A 206 -10.77 2.87 2.58
CA THR A 206 -9.55 2.99 3.40
C THR A 206 -9.72 4.06 4.47
N VAL A 207 -10.11 5.28 4.09
CA VAL A 207 -10.28 6.39 5.03
C VAL A 207 -11.42 6.11 6.01
N ALA A 208 -12.53 5.51 5.56
CA ALA A 208 -13.62 5.11 6.45
C ALA A 208 -13.18 4.03 7.47
N ALA A 209 -12.34 3.08 7.06
CA ALA A 209 -11.78 2.06 7.95
C ALA A 209 -10.77 2.66 8.93
N LEU A 210 -9.91 3.58 8.48
CA LEU A 210 -8.92 4.29 9.29
C LEU A 210 -9.61 5.10 10.40
N LYS A 211 -10.64 5.89 10.06
CA LYS A 211 -11.44 6.66 11.03
C LYS A 211 -12.09 5.78 12.10
N ARG A 212 -12.47 4.55 11.75
CA ARG A 212 -13.05 3.56 12.67
C ARG A 212 -11.99 2.68 13.37
N ARG A 213 -10.70 2.95 13.18
CA ARG A 213 -9.58 2.16 13.71
C ARG A 213 -9.71 0.66 13.44
N ARG A 214 -10.16 0.28 12.24
CA ARG A 214 -10.25 -1.13 11.84
C ARG A 214 -8.86 -1.67 11.52
N GLY A 215 -8.57 -2.90 11.95
CA GLY A 215 -7.28 -3.56 11.62
C GLY A 215 -7.16 -3.95 10.15
N ALA A 216 -8.28 -4.25 9.48
CA ALA A 216 -8.27 -4.60 8.06
C ALA A 216 -9.55 -4.20 7.34
N VAL A 217 -9.42 -3.94 6.02
CA VAL A 217 -10.55 -3.67 5.12
C VAL A 217 -10.34 -4.36 3.77
N TRP A 218 -11.41 -4.93 3.22
CA TRP A 218 -11.49 -5.54 1.89
C TRP A 218 -12.26 -4.63 0.95
N VAL A 219 -11.75 -4.44 -0.26
CA VAL A 219 -12.39 -3.53 -1.21
C VAL A 219 -12.55 -4.19 -2.58
N PRO A 220 -13.80 -4.40 -3.00
CA PRO A 220 -15.03 -4.26 -2.23
C PRO A 220 -15.19 -5.36 -1.17
N GLY A 221 -16.03 -5.11 -0.16
CA GLY A 221 -16.19 -5.99 0.99
C GLY A 221 -16.65 -7.42 0.67
N VAL A 222 -17.34 -7.62 -0.46
CA VAL A 222 -17.78 -8.93 -0.96
C VAL A 222 -16.61 -9.87 -1.23
N LEU A 223 -15.41 -9.35 -1.47
CA LEU A 223 -14.23 -10.19 -1.71
C LEU A 223 -13.81 -10.98 -0.45
N ARG A 224 -14.18 -10.53 0.73
CA ARG A 224 -13.85 -11.25 1.97
C ARG A 224 -14.46 -12.66 2.00
N PRO A 225 -15.79 -12.85 1.93
CA PRO A 225 -16.37 -14.19 1.89
C PRO A 225 -15.97 -14.98 0.63
N VAL A 226 -15.83 -14.33 -0.54
CA VAL A 226 -15.39 -14.97 -1.77
C VAL A 226 -14.00 -15.61 -1.60
N PHE A 227 -13.02 -14.84 -1.14
CA PHE A 227 -11.66 -15.36 -0.95
C PHE A 227 -11.55 -16.34 0.22
N PHE A 228 -12.39 -16.21 1.25
CA PHE A 228 -12.50 -17.23 2.28
C PHE A 228 -12.94 -18.59 1.69
N ALA A 229 -13.99 -18.60 0.88
CA ALA A 229 -14.44 -19.81 0.19
C ALA A 229 -13.37 -20.35 -0.78
N MET A 230 -12.70 -19.47 -1.54
CA MET A 230 -11.63 -19.84 -2.45
C MET A 230 -10.44 -20.51 -1.73
N ARG A 231 -10.13 -20.15 -0.49
CA ARG A 231 -9.07 -20.80 0.30
C ARG A 231 -9.37 -22.28 0.59
N LEU A 232 -10.64 -22.65 0.65
CA LEU A 232 -11.08 -24.01 0.93
C LEU A 232 -11.10 -24.90 -0.33
N LEU A 233 -10.95 -24.33 -1.54
CA LEU A 233 -10.97 -25.10 -2.78
C LEU A 233 -9.79 -26.07 -2.86
N PRO A 234 -10.03 -27.36 -3.20
CA PRO A 234 -8.95 -28.32 -3.46
C PRO A 234 -8.01 -27.85 -4.58
N GLY A 235 -6.73 -28.16 -4.46
CA GLY A 235 -5.70 -27.75 -5.42
C GLY A 235 -5.98 -28.19 -6.87
N ALA A 236 -6.65 -29.34 -7.06
CA ALA A 236 -7.04 -29.83 -8.40
C ALA A 236 -8.04 -28.89 -9.09
N ILE A 237 -9.01 -28.32 -8.34
CA ILE A 237 -9.97 -27.35 -8.84
C ILE A 237 -9.27 -26.00 -9.06
N TRP A 238 -8.44 -25.58 -8.11
CA TRP A 238 -7.71 -24.32 -8.18
C TRP A 238 -6.81 -24.20 -9.41
N ARG A 239 -6.11 -25.31 -9.77
CA ARG A 239 -5.26 -25.35 -10.97
C ARG A 239 -6.01 -25.17 -12.31
N ARG A 240 -7.31 -25.44 -12.33
CA ARG A 240 -8.17 -25.27 -13.50
C ARG A 240 -8.77 -23.87 -13.64
N MET A 241 -8.58 -23.02 -12.62
CA MET A 241 -9.03 -21.62 -12.71
C MET A 241 -8.30 -20.89 -13.84
N PRO A 242 -8.97 -20.02 -14.59
CA PRO A 242 -8.36 -19.30 -15.71
C PRO A 242 -7.16 -18.47 -15.26
N ARG A 243 -6.23 -18.28 -16.18
CA ARG A 243 -5.06 -17.41 -16.01
C ARG A 243 -5.49 -15.96 -15.91
#